data_f41b83b71d1c45a9f7f014d112dfefbb
#
_entry.id   f41b83b71d1c45a9f7f014d112dfefbb
#
_cell.length_a   1.000
_cell.length_b   1.000
_cell.length_c   1.000
_cell.angle_alpha   90.00
_cell.angle_beta   90.00
_cell.angle_gamma   90.00
#
_symmetry.space_group_name_H-M   'P 1'
#
loop_
_entity.id
_entity.type
_entity.pdbx_description
1 polymer ?
#
loop_
_entity_poly.entity_id
_entity_poly.type
_entity_poly.pdbx_seq_one_letter_code
_entity_poly.pdbx_strand_id
1 'polypeptide(L)'
;MGKLLAVATALGAVLIMSAGAYANVEATCMAATPKDTLFNYSFCVKALSAVAHTGDGARELAKAAASIGGKLAAATEAKARAWLENPRTERRACDPFQQCYYIYQRASNLFSSAEYLIDQRAYADAKSRARDVRSAVSDCNRFFNEAGLGAPFLEQSAKCEQLGIICAAITELL
;
A
#
# COMPACT_ATOMS: atom_id res chain seq x y z
N MET A 1 21.05 28.41 -33.89
CA MET A 1 21.59 27.10 -33.47
C MET A 1 21.58 26.88 -31.93
N GLY A 2 21.50 27.92 -31.09
CA GLY A 2 21.57 27.77 -29.63
C GLY A 2 20.33 27.23 -28.92
N LYS A 3 19.13 27.26 -29.53
CA LYS A 3 17.88 26.81 -28.89
C LYS A 3 17.65 25.28 -28.95
N LEU A 4 18.24 24.59 -29.93
CA LEU A 4 18.11 23.13 -30.06
C LEU A 4 18.96 22.33 -29.06
N LEU A 5 20.12 22.89 -28.66
CA LEU A 5 20.99 22.25 -27.65
C LEU A 5 20.40 22.28 -26.24
N ALA A 6 19.68 23.35 -25.86
CA ALA A 6 19.06 23.46 -24.54
C ALA A 6 17.89 22.48 -24.34
N VAL A 7 17.12 22.19 -25.42
CA VAL A 7 16.01 21.23 -25.38
C VAL A 7 16.50 19.78 -25.25
N ALA A 8 17.59 19.43 -25.91
CA ALA A 8 18.18 18.09 -25.84
C ALA A 8 18.74 17.77 -24.43
N THR A 9 19.35 18.75 -23.75
CA THR A 9 19.88 18.57 -22.39
C THR A 9 18.78 18.44 -21.36
N ALA A 10 17.66 19.16 -21.49
CA ALA A 10 16.52 19.06 -20.56
C ALA A 10 15.82 17.70 -20.68
N LEU A 11 15.62 17.18 -21.89
CA LEU A 11 15.06 15.84 -22.11
C LEU A 11 15.97 14.72 -21.58
N GLY A 12 17.28 14.85 -21.76
CA GLY A 12 18.24 13.89 -21.24
C GLY A 12 18.27 13.84 -19.70
N ALA A 13 18.17 14.98 -19.03
CA ALA A 13 18.15 15.06 -17.58
C ALA A 13 16.89 14.42 -16.96
N VAL A 14 15.72 14.62 -17.59
CA VAL A 14 14.46 14.02 -17.13
C VAL A 14 14.47 12.48 -17.26
N LEU A 15 15.03 11.96 -18.36
CA LEU A 15 15.14 10.52 -18.58
C LEU A 15 16.13 9.84 -17.60
N ILE A 16 17.23 10.51 -17.28
CA ILE A 16 18.23 10.01 -16.33
C ILE A 16 17.66 9.98 -14.90
N MET A 17 16.89 11.00 -14.52
CA MET A 17 16.24 11.05 -13.20
C MET A 17 15.23 9.92 -13.01
N SER A 18 14.38 9.66 -14.01
CA SER A 18 13.40 8.57 -13.92
C SER A 18 14.06 7.18 -13.91
N ALA A 19 15.13 6.98 -14.66
CA ALA A 19 15.87 5.73 -14.66
C ALA A 19 16.53 5.43 -13.30
N GLY A 20 17.09 6.46 -12.64
CA GLY A 20 17.71 6.30 -11.32
C GLY A 20 16.71 5.96 -10.21
N ALA A 21 15.52 6.55 -10.22
CA ALA A 21 14.46 6.22 -9.27
C ALA A 21 13.96 4.77 -9.46
N TYR A 22 13.74 4.37 -10.70
CA TYR A 22 13.28 3.02 -11.05
C TYR A 22 14.29 1.95 -10.63
N ALA A 23 15.59 2.14 -10.94
CA ALA A 23 16.65 1.20 -10.55
C ALA A 23 16.74 1.04 -9.02
N ASN A 24 16.51 2.10 -8.24
CA ASN A 24 16.50 2.03 -6.78
C ASN A 24 15.29 1.27 -6.24
N VAL A 25 14.10 1.43 -6.83
CA VAL A 25 12.89 0.68 -6.48
C VAL A 25 13.10 -0.80 -6.75
N GLU A 26 13.60 -1.18 -7.93
CA GLU A 26 13.87 -2.57 -8.27
C GLU A 26 14.86 -3.23 -7.30
N ALA A 27 15.98 -2.56 -7.01
CA ALA A 27 16.98 -3.05 -6.07
C ALA A 27 16.41 -3.25 -4.66
N THR A 28 15.62 -2.30 -4.16
CA THR A 28 15.00 -2.39 -2.84
C THR A 28 13.94 -3.50 -2.79
N CYS A 29 13.08 -3.62 -3.80
CA CYS A 29 12.08 -4.70 -3.88
C CYS A 29 12.77 -6.07 -3.98
N MET A 30 13.88 -6.19 -4.72
CA MET A 30 14.67 -7.40 -4.81
C MET A 30 15.25 -7.79 -3.44
N ALA A 31 15.86 -6.85 -2.73
CA ALA A 31 16.42 -7.08 -1.40
C ALA A 31 15.34 -7.45 -0.35
N ALA A 32 14.12 -6.93 -0.50
CA ALA A 32 13.01 -7.22 0.39
C ALA A 32 12.33 -8.58 0.13
N THR A 33 12.44 -9.14 -1.08
CA THR A 33 11.77 -10.39 -1.49
C THR A 33 12.01 -11.56 -0.51
N PRO A 34 13.23 -11.84 0.00
CA PRO A 34 13.46 -12.97 0.90
C PRO A 34 12.93 -12.77 2.33
N LYS A 35 12.40 -11.61 2.65
CA LYS A 35 11.92 -11.26 4.00
C LYS A 35 10.51 -11.80 4.30
N ASP A 36 9.72 -12.10 3.27
CA ASP A 36 8.39 -12.67 3.41
C ASP A 36 8.07 -13.57 2.21
N THR A 37 7.60 -14.78 2.45
CA THR A 37 7.26 -15.77 1.40
C THR A 37 6.07 -15.37 0.54
N LEU A 38 5.25 -14.44 1.00
CA LEU A 38 4.10 -13.90 0.29
C LEU A 38 4.40 -12.58 -0.42
N PHE A 39 5.65 -12.13 -0.37
CA PHE A 39 6.08 -10.90 -1.02
C PHE A 39 5.97 -11.00 -2.55
N ASN A 40 5.22 -10.08 -3.14
CA ASN A 40 5.08 -10.01 -4.59
C ASN A 40 6.01 -8.93 -5.17
N TYR A 41 7.13 -9.35 -5.73
CA TYR A 41 8.12 -8.47 -6.33
C TYR A 41 7.53 -7.55 -7.42
N SER A 42 6.77 -8.12 -8.36
CA SER A 42 6.20 -7.35 -9.47
C SER A 42 5.22 -6.29 -8.98
N PHE A 43 4.42 -6.61 -7.96
CA PHE A 43 3.52 -5.64 -7.34
C PHE A 43 4.29 -4.55 -6.59
N CYS A 44 5.37 -4.91 -5.88
CA CYS A 44 6.25 -3.95 -5.21
C CYS A 44 6.81 -2.91 -6.20
N VAL A 45 7.45 -3.38 -7.26
CA VAL A 45 8.01 -2.50 -8.30
C VAL A 45 6.92 -1.61 -8.91
N LYS A 46 5.79 -2.19 -9.31
CA LYS A 46 4.69 -1.43 -9.92
C LYS A 46 4.13 -0.36 -8.99
N ALA A 47 3.90 -0.69 -7.72
CA ALA A 47 3.29 0.23 -6.76
C ALA A 47 4.24 1.38 -6.39
N LEU A 48 5.51 1.07 -6.14
CA LEU A 48 6.48 2.07 -5.69
C LEU A 48 7.02 2.93 -6.83
N SER A 49 7.22 2.40 -8.03
CA SER A 49 7.69 3.20 -9.18
C SER A 49 6.73 4.32 -9.57
N ALA A 50 5.44 4.20 -9.21
CA ALA A 50 4.46 5.25 -9.49
C ALA A 50 4.62 6.51 -8.62
N VAL A 51 5.36 6.42 -7.50
CA VAL A 51 5.48 7.48 -6.49
C VAL A 51 6.91 7.78 -6.07
N ALA A 52 7.88 6.93 -6.43
CA ALA A 52 9.28 7.08 -6.04
C ALA A 52 9.94 8.27 -6.76
N HIS A 53 10.86 8.93 -6.05
CA HIS A 53 11.68 10.01 -6.57
C HIS A 53 13.14 9.57 -6.70
N THR A 54 13.91 10.29 -7.51
CA THR A 54 15.34 10.05 -7.63
C THR A 54 16.02 10.29 -6.29
N GLY A 55 16.77 9.28 -5.81
CA GLY A 55 17.45 9.33 -4.53
C GLY A 55 16.67 8.74 -3.35
N ASP A 56 15.42 8.32 -3.54
CA ASP A 56 14.67 7.64 -2.48
C ASP A 56 15.39 6.35 -2.05
N GLY A 57 15.66 6.22 -0.75
CA GLY A 57 16.21 5.03 -0.15
C GLY A 57 15.12 4.08 0.37
N ALA A 58 15.56 2.98 0.99
CA ALA A 58 14.63 1.98 1.55
C ALA A 58 13.63 2.60 2.55
N ARG A 59 14.06 3.62 3.33
CA ARG A 59 13.19 4.30 4.29
C ARG A 59 12.04 5.03 3.60
N GLU A 60 12.32 5.81 2.57
CA GLU A 60 11.32 6.55 1.80
C GLU A 60 10.38 5.60 1.07
N LEU A 61 10.91 4.49 0.55
CA LEU A 61 10.10 3.46 -0.13
C LEU A 61 9.21 2.68 0.85
N ALA A 62 9.67 2.38 2.08
CA ALA A 62 8.83 1.79 3.12
C ALA A 62 7.66 2.73 3.50
N LYS A 63 7.94 4.03 3.66
CA LYS A 63 6.92 5.06 3.91
C LYS A 63 5.94 5.17 2.74
N ALA A 64 6.44 5.16 1.52
CA ALA A 64 5.59 5.19 0.32
C ALA A 64 4.62 4.00 0.29
N ALA A 65 5.09 2.78 0.61
CA ALA A 65 4.21 1.61 0.72
C ALA A 65 3.13 1.79 1.78
N ALA A 66 3.47 2.32 2.96
CA ALA A 66 2.52 2.62 4.02
C ALA A 66 1.51 3.69 3.58
N SER A 67 1.97 4.77 2.97
CA SER A 67 1.11 5.87 2.49
C SER A 67 0.12 5.40 1.41
N ILE A 68 0.57 4.60 0.43
CA ILE A 68 -0.31 4.02 -0.60
C ILE A 68 -1.35 3.11 0.06
N GLY A 69 -0.91 2.25 0.98
CA GLY A 69 -1.79 1.34 1.72
C GLY A 69 -2.84 2.07 2.55
N GLY A 70 -2.45 3.11 3.27
CA GLY A 70 -3.35 3.95 4.06
C GLY A 70 -4.42 4.64 3.20
N LYS A 71 -4.03 5.21 2.06
CA LYS A 71 -4.96 5.83 1.10
C LYS A 71 -5.94 4.81 0.52
N LEU A 72 -5.45 3.61 0.16
CA LEU A 72 -6.32 2.54 -0.34
C LEU A 72 -7.30 2.06 0.72
N ALA A 73 -6.85 1.87 1.96
CA ALA A 73 -7.70 1.48 3.07
C ALA A 73 -8.78 2.53 3.35
N ALA A 74 -8.41 3.82 3.44
CA ALA A 74 -9.36 4.92 3.63
C ALA A 74 -10.40 5.03 2.50
N ALA A 75 -9.96 4.84 1.24
CA ALA A 75 -10.88 4.83 0.10
C ALA A 75 -11.85 3.64 0.16
N THR A 76 -11.41 2.49 0.67
CA THR A 76 -12.26 1.30 0.80
C THR A 76 -13.22 1.42 1.98
N GLU A 77 -12.78 2.02 3.10
CA GLU A 77 -13.64 2.44 4.21
C GLU A 77 -14.79 3.33 3.72
N ALA A 78 -14.47 4.36 2.93
CA ALA A 78 -15.48 5.26 2.37
C ALA A 78 -16.48 4.53 1.46
N LYS A 79 -16.02 3.54 0.68
CA LYS A 79 -16.92 2.70 -0.12
C LYS A 79 -17.84 1.85 0.77
N ALA A 80 -17.31 1.23 1.83
CA ALA A 80 -18.13 0.45 2.76
C ALA A 80 -19.20 1.33 3.42
N ARG A 81 -18.85 2.54 3.83
CA ARG A 81 -19.79 3.53 4.36
C ARG A 81 -20.89 3.88 3.34
N ALA A 82 -20.53 4.15 2.09
CA ALA A 82 -21.49 4.48 1.05
C ALA A 82 -22.52 3.36 0.81
N TRP A 83 -22.10 2.10 0.95
CA TRP A 83 -23.04 0.97 0.92
C TRP A 83 -23.99 0.96 2.13
N LEU A 84 -23.51 1.28 3.33
CA LEU A 84 -24.36 1.37 4.53
C LEU A 84 -25.42 2.49 4.43
N GLU A 85 -25.05 3.61 3.80
CA GLU A 85 -25.93 4.76 3.60
C GLU A 85 -26.90 4.58 2.42
N ASN A 86 -26.69 3.57 1.57
CA ASN A 86 -27.54 3.32 0.41
C ASN A 86 -28.83 2.55 0.82
N PRO A 87 -30.03 3.16 0.66
CA PRO A 87 -31.29 2.52 1.04
C PRO A 87 -31.64 1.26 0.24
N ARG A 88 -30.92 0.99 -0.87
CA ARG A 88 -31.07 -0.22 -1.69
C ARG A 88 -30.17 -1.37 -1.23
N THR A 89 -29.31 -1.16 -0.24
CA THR A 89 -28.47 -2.23 0.29
C THR A 89 -29.33 -3.29 0.97
N GLU A 90 -29.15 -4.53 0.58
CA GLU A 90 -29.86 -5.67 1.18
C GLU A 90 -29.58 -5.72 2.70
N ARG A 91 -30.62 -5.91 3.51
CA ARG A 91 -30.49 -5.96 4.98
C ARG A 91 -29.43 -6.93 5.47
N ARG A 92 -29.31 -8.12 4.84
CA ARG A 92 -28.30 -9.12 5.19
C ARG A 92 -26.85 -8.68 4.88
N ALA A 93 -26.65 -7.66 4.02
CA ALA A 93 -25.36 -7.12 3.70
C ALA A 93 -24.94 -5.97 4.65
N CYS A 94 -25.86 -5.40 5.43
CA CYS A 94 -25.56 -4.28 6.31
C CYS A 94 -24.48 -4.62 7.35
N ASP A 95 -24.62 -5.75 8.07
CA ASP A 95 -23.63 -6.15 9.06
C ASP A 95 -22.24 -6.42 8.46
N PRO A 96 -22.09 -7.20 7.35
CA PRO A 96 -20.81 -7.33 6.66
C PRO A 96 -20.20 -5.99 6.25
N PHE A 97 -20.98 -5.05 5.68
CA PHE A 97 -20.45 -3.74 5.32
C PHE A 97 -20.01 -2.94 6.54
N GLN A 98 -20.74 -3.01 7.66
CA GLN A 98 -20.36 -2.34 8.89
C GLN A 98 -19.05 -2.90 9.47
N GLN A 99 -18.87 -4.22 9.45
CA GLN A 99 -17.62 -4.83 9.85
C GLN A 99 -16.47 -4.40 8.95
N CYS A 100 -16.67 -4.41 7.62
CA CYS A 100 -15.64 -3.94 6.69
C CYS A 100 -15.29 -2.46 6.89
N TYR A 101 -16.26 -1.61 7.18
CA TYR A 101 -16.02 -0.20 7.52
C TYR A 101 -15.00 -0.07 8.66
N TYR A 102 -15.22 -0.75 9.79
CA TYR A 102 -14.30 -0.70 10.93
C TYR A 102 -12.94 -1.37 10.64
N ILE A 103 -12.94 -2.45 9.87
CA ILE A 103 -11.73 -3.15 9.46
C ILE A 103 -10.83 -2.22 8.63
N TYR A 104 -11.37 -1.54 7.63
CA TYR A 104 -10.58 -0.65 6.78
C TYR A 104 -10.19 0.66 7.48
N GLN A 105 -11.00 1.16 8.41
CA GLN A 105 -10.59 2.22 9.32
C GLN A 105 -9.37 1.82 10.16
N ARG A 106 -9.41 0.61 10.74
CA ARG A 106 -8.27 0.05 11.47
C ARG A 106 -7.04 -0.12 10.57
N ALA A 107 -7.21 -0.66 9.37
CA ALA A 107 -6.11 -0.85 8.42
C ALA A 107 -5.45 0.49 8.03
N SER A 108 -6.25 1.53 7.79
CA SER A 108 -5.74 2.88 7.54
C SER A 108 -4.91 3.41 8.71
N ASN A 109 -5.38 3.23 9.94
CA ASN A 109 -4.66 3.63 11.15
C ASN A 109 -3.34 2.84 11.34
N LEU A 110 -3.33 1.55 11.02
CA LEU A 110 -2.12 0.71 11.09
C LEU A 110 -1.07 1.20 10.10
N PHE A 111 -1.44 1.53 8.86
CA PHE A 111 -0.54 2.11 7.88
C PHE A 111 0.00 3.48 8.31
N SER A 112 -0.85 4.36 8.80
CA SER A 112 -0.44 5.68 9.30
C SER A 112 0.51 5.55 10.49
N SER A 113 0.26 4.59 11.39
CA SER A 113 1.15 4.29 12.51
C SER A 113 2.50 3.75 12.03
N ALA A 114 2.50 2.85 11.03
CA ALA A 114 3.74 2.33 10.47
C ALA A 114 4.58 3.46 9.83
N GLU A 115 3.96 4.33 9.03
CA GLU A 115 4.63 5.48 8.41
C GLU A 115 5.26 6.40 9.47
N TYR A 116 4.50 6.76 10.50
CA TYR A 116 4.99 7.57 11.63
C TYR A 116 6.17 6.91 12.34
N LEU A 117 6.07 5.62 12.66
CA LEU A 117 7.13 4.88 13.36
C LEU A 117 8.40 4.73 12.52
N ILE A 118 8.29 4.64 11.19
CA ILE A 118 9.45 4.69 10.28
C ILE A 118 10.14 6.05 10.39
N ASP A 119 9.39 7.15 10.46
CA ASP A 119 9.95 8.50 10.67
C ASP A 119 10.68 8.62 11.99
N GLN A 120 10.17 8.00 13.05
CA GLN A 120 10.80 7.94 14.37
C GLN A 120 11.96 6.94 14.47
N ARG A 121 12.27 6.21 13.37
CA ARG A 121 13.25 5.11 13.34
C ARG A 121 12.93 3.96 14.31
N ALA A 122 11.69 3.83 14.73
CA ALA A 122 11.17 2.72 15.54
C ALA A 122 10.78 1.54 14.62
N TYR A 123 11.76 0.98 13.90
CA TYR A 123 11.55 0.05 12.80
C TYR A 123 10.89 -1.26 13.23
N ALA A 124 11.20 -1.79 14.42
CA ALA A 124 10.59 -3.01 14.93
C ALA A 124 9.07 -2.85 15.09
N ASP A 125 8.65 -1.71 15.68
CA ASP A 125 7.24 -1.40 15.88
C ASP A 125 6.54 -1.10 14.56
N ALA A 126 7.19 -0.36 13.67
CA ALA A 126 6.68 -0.07 12.32
C ALA A 126 6.38 -1.36 11.54
N LYS A 127 7.34 -2.31 11.56
CA LYS A 127 7.20 -3.62 10.96
C LYS A 127 6.01 -4.40 11.53
N SER A 128 5.83 -4.38 12.85
CA SER A 128 4.69 -5.01 13.50
C SER A 128 3.37 -4.42 13.01
N ARG A 129 3.24 -3.08 13.00
CA ARG A 129 2.02 -2.41 12.52
C ARG A 129 1.70 -2.74 11.06
N ALA A 130 2.72 -2.77 10.19
CA ALA A 130 2.53 -3.12 8.79
C ALA A 130 2.07 -4.59 8.60
N ARG A 131 2.58 -5.52 9.41
CA ARG A 131 2.15 -6.93 9.40
C ARG A 131 0.72 -7.12 9.89
N ASP A 132 0.28 -6.36 10.88
CA ASP A 132 -1.08 -6.43 11.43
C ASP A 132 -2.16 -6.08 10.40
N VAL A 133 -1.82 -5.34 9.34
CA VAL A 133 -2.75 -5.01 8.24
C VAL A 133 -3.32 -6.27 7.61
N ARG A 134 -2.48 -7.28 7.35
CA ARG A 134 -2.88 -8.53 6.71
C ARG A 134 -4.03 -9.22 7.45
N SER A 135 -3.86 -9.43 8.76
CA SER A 135 -4.91 -10.06 9.57
C SER A 135 -6.17 -9.20 9.62
N ALA A 136 -6.01 -7.88 9.69
CA ALA A 136 -7.16 -6.98 9.71
C ALA A 136 -8.02 -7.10 8.45
N VAL A 137 -7.43 -7.00 7.24
CA VAL A 137 -8.21 -6.93 6.00
C VAL A 137 -8.81 -8.28 5.55
N SER A 138 -8.24 -9.41 5.97
CA SER A 138 -8.76 -10.74 5.64
C SER A 138 -10.16 -10.99 6.20
N ASP A 139 -10.48 -10.43 7.36
CA ASP A 139 -11.75 -10.62 8.03
C ASP A 139 -12.94 -10.01 7.28
N CYS A 140 -12.75 -8.91 6.53
CA CYS A 140 -13.83 -8.30 5.75
C CYS A 140 -14.44 -9.30 4.75
N ASN A 141 -13.61 -10.02 4.01
CA ASN A 141 -14.08 -11.01 3.04
C ASN A 141 -14.78 -12.19 3.73
N ARG A 142 -14.31 -12.59 4.92
CA ARG A 142 -14.93 -13.66 5.72
C ARG A 142 -16.36 -13.31 6.11
N PHE A 143 -16.64 -12.10 6.58
CA PHE A 143 -18.00 -11.69 6.97
C PHE A 143 -19.00 -11.77 5.81
N PHE A 144 -18.58 -11.38 4.60
CA PHE A 144 -19.42 -11.53 3.40
C PHE A 144 -19.67 -13.01 3.06
N ASN A 145 -18.64 -13.85 3.13
CA ASN A 145 -18.77 -15.28 2.86
C ASN A 145 -19.70 -15.97 3.88
N GLU A 146 -19.59 -15.64 5.17
CA GLU A 146 -20.46 -16.16 6.23
C GLU A 146 -21.92 -15.73 6.04
N ALA A 147 -22.17 -14.55 5.47
CA ALA A 147 -23.51 -14.08 5.10
C ALA A 147 -24.04 -14.69 3.80
N GLY A 148 -23.27 -15.56 3.12
CA GLY A 148 -23.61 -16.15 1.83
C GLY A 148 -23.63 -15.11 0.70
N LEU A 149 -22.79 -14.07 0.81
CA LEU A 149 -22.66 -12.99 -0.17
C LEU A 149 -21.29 -13.02 -0.82
N GLY A 150 -21.21 -12.53 -2.07
CA GLY A 150 -19.91 -12.28 -2.71
C GLY A 150 -19.18 -11.11 -2.03
N ALA A 151 -17.89 -11.30 -1.73
CA ALA A 151 -17.08 -10.27 -1.08
C ALA A 151 -16.73 -9.14 -2.06
N PRO A 152 -17.21 -7.89 -1.84
CA PRO A 152 -17.07 -6.80 -2.79
C PRO A 152 -15.69 -6.16 -2.80
N PHE A 153 -14.84 -6.45 -1.80
CA PHE A 153 -13.54 -5.80 -1.59
C PHE A 153 -12.34 -6.76 -1.72
N LEU A 154 -12.50 -7.90 -2.41
CA LEU A 154 -11.42 -8.90 -2.58
C LEU A 154 -10.13 -8.29 -3.13
N GLU A 155 -10.23 -7.50 -4.18
CA GLU A 155 -9.08 -6.85 -4.80
C GLU A 155 -8.42 -5.82 -3.85
N GLN A 156 -9.23 -5.03 -3.14
CA GLN A 156 -8.74 -4.05 -2.18
C GLN A 156 -8.05 -4.72 -0.99
N SER A 157 -8.62 -5.82 -0.48
CA SER A 157 -8.01 -6.64 0.57
C SER A 157 -6.65 -7.16 0.15
N ALA A 158 -6.57 -7.79 -1.04
CA ALA A 158 -5.32 -8.33 -1.56
C ALA A 158 -4.25 -7.25 -1.77
N LYS A 159 -4.62 -6.07 -2.26
CA LYS A 159 -3.69 -4.93 -2.41
C LYS A 159 -3.24 -4.37 -1.07
N CYS A 160 -4.13 -4.19 -0.09
CA CYS A 160 -3.76 -3.76 1.25
C CYS A 160 -2.81 -4.77 1.93
N GLU A 161 -3.10 -6.06 1.82
CA GLU A 161 -2.23 -7.12 2.33
C GLU A 161 -0.83 -7.01 1.73
N GLN A 162 -0.72 -6.92 0.40
CA GLN A 162 0.58 -6.80 -0.27
C GLN A 162 1.33 -5.52 0.14
N LEU A 163 0.65 -4.39 0.28
CA LEU A 163 1.29 -3.15 0.74
C LEU A 163 1.78 -3.24 2.18
N GLY A 164 1.05 -3.94 3.05
CA GLY A 164 1.50 -4.25 4.40
C GLY A 164 2.75 -5.13 4.43
N ILE A 165 2.78 -6.20 3.62
CA ILE A 165 3.94 -7.08 3.45
C ILE A 165 5.14 -6.30 2.92
N ILE A 166 4.96 -5.49 1.88
CA ILE A 166 6.03 -4.68 1.28
C ILE A 166 6.58 -3.66 2.28
N CYS A 167 5.71 -2.92 2.97
CA CYS A 167 6.13 -1.98 4.01
C CYS A 167 6.96 -2.68 5.09
N ALA A 168 6.49 -3.82 5.62
CA ALA A 168 7.19 -4.58 6.64
C ALA A 168 8.54 -5.12 6.15
N ALA A 169 8.58 -5.70 4.94
CA ALA A 169 9.77 -6.30 4.37
C ALA A 169 10.86 -5.26 4.04
N ILE A 170 10.47 -4.09 3.49
CA ILE A 170 11.42 -3.00 3.24
C ILE A 170 11.90 -2.39 4.58
N THR A 171 11.01 -2.24 5.56
CA THR A 171 11.41 -1.75 6.91
C THR A 171 12.43 -2.70 7.58
N GLU A 172 12.41 -3.98 7.26
CA GLU A 172 13.40 -4.95 7.76
C GLU A 172 14.80 -4.78 7.16
N LEU A 173 14.96 -3.97 6.11
CA LEU A 173 16.25 -3.61 5.52
C LEU A 173 16.91 -2.43 6.24
N LEU A 174 16.22 -1.74 7.16
CA LEU A 174 16.65 -0.55 7.89
C LEU A 174 17.25 -0.88 9.25
#